data_21353faa26589bf8e0274fd134af4637
#
_entry.id   21353faa26589bf8e0274fd134af4637
#
_cell.length_a   1.000
_cell.length_b   1.000
_cell.length_c   1.000
_cell.angle_alpha   90.00
_cell.angle_beta   90.00
_cell.angle_gamma   90.00
#
_symmetry.space_group_name_H-M   'P 1'
#
loop_
_entity.id
_entity.type
_entity.pdbx_description
1 polymer ?
#
loop_
_entity_poly.entity_id
_entity_poly.type
_entity_poly.pdbx_seq_one_letter_code
_entity_poly.pdbx_strand_id
1 'polypeptide(L)' 'MDKMKIHLIQMKIDELLAVCDEHNNDPGELINILHAAQGIFGYLPREVQEIIAGRLHIPVSKV' A
#
# COMPACT_ATOMS: atom_id res chain seq x y z
N MET A 1 9.50 17.27 13.27
CA MET A 1 9.10 16.63 12.03
C MET A 1 8.67 17.64 11.00
N ASP A 2 9.12 17.45 9.78
CA ASP A 2 8.81 18.34 8.67
C ASP A 2 7.38 18.11 8.19
N LYS A 3 6.55 19.16 8.18
CA LYS A 3 5.16 19.08 7.74
C LYS A 3 5.03 18.62 6.27
N MET A 4 6.00 19.05 5.43
CA MET A 4 5.99 18.65 4.02
C MET A 4 6.22 17.14 3.86
N LYS A 5 7.08 16.57 4.71
CA LYS A 5 7.37 15.13 4.66
C LYS A 5 6.15 14.32 5.04
N ILE A 6 5.41 14.75 6.06
CA ILE A 6 4.19 14.08 6.50
C ILE A 6 3.13 14.16 5.39
N HIS A 7 3.02 15.32 4.74
CA HIS A 7 2.05 15.52 3.67
C HIS A 7 2.33 14.59 2.47
N LEU A 8 3.61 14.45 2.09
CA LEU A 8 3.99 13.56 0.99
C LEU A 8 3.68 12.09 1.32
N ILE A 9 3.94 11.69 2.56
CA ILE A 9 3.63 10.32 3.00
C ILE A 9 2.13 10.09 2.95
N GLN A 10 1.34 11.06 3.39
CA GLN A 10 -0.11 10.96 3.37
C GLN A 10 -0.64 10.81 1.94
N MET A 11 -0.11 11.60 1.00
CA MET A 11 -0.50 11.51 -0.40
C MET A 11 -0.19 10.14 -0.99
N LYS A 12 0.98 9.58 -0.66
CA LYS A 12 1.36 8.25 -1.14
C LYS A 12 0.46 7.16 -0.56
N ILE A 13 0.08 7.29 0.71
CA ILE A 13 -0.83 6.35 1.34
C ILE A 13 -2.20 6.43 0.66
N ASP A 14 -2.68 7.64 0.35
CA ASP A 14 -3.95 7.82 -0.35
C ASP A 14 -3.93 7.14 -1.72
N GLU A 15 -2.81 7.26 -2.46
CA GLU A 15 -2.65 6.57 -3.73
C GLU A 15 -2.68 5.06 -3.56
N LEU A 16 -2.03 4.56 -2.52
CA LEU A 16 -2.01 3.14 -2.22
C LEU A 16 -3.41 2.61 -1.93
N LEU A 17 -4.19 3.33 -1.14
CA LEU A 17 -5.55 2.93 -0.82
C LEU A 17 -6.43 2.94 -2.06
N ALA A 18 -6.23 3.91 -2.96
CA ALA A 18 -6.95 3.96 -4.23
C ALA A 18 -6.62 2.75 -5.10
N VAL A 19 -5.35 2.34 -5.14
CA VAL A 19 -4.93 1.13 -5.87
C VAL A 19 -5.62 -0.09 -5.31
N CYS A 20 -5.66 -0.24 -3.98
CA CYS A 20 -6.33 -1.37 -3.35
C CYS A 20 -7.82 -1.40 -3.75
N ASP A 21 -8.48 -0.24 -3.75
CA ASP A 21 -9.88 -0.15 -4.13
C ASP A 21 -10.10 -0.49 -5.61
N GLU A 22 -9.19 -0.05 -6.49
CA GLU A 22 -9.25 -0.38 -7.92
C GLU A 22 -9.19 -1.87 -8.16
N HIS A 23 -8.48 -2.60 -7.29
CA HIS A 23 -8.38 -4.06 -7.36
C HIS A 23 -9.39 -4.75 -6.43
N ASN A 24 -10.40 -4.00 -5.96
CA ASN A 24 -11.50 -4.50 -5.12
C ASN A 24 -11.02 -5.12 -3.80
N ASN A 25 -9.85 -4.74 -3.32
CA ASN A 25 -9.23 -5.31 -2.12
C ASN A 25 -9.17 -6.85 -2.20
N ASP A 26 -9.02 -7.39 -3.41
CA ASP A 26 -9.04 -8.83 -3.66
C ASP A 26 -7.66 -9.44 -3.34
N PRO A 27 -7.61 -10.44 -2.44
CA PRO A 27 -6.33 -11.12 -2.16
C PRO A 27 -5.69 -11.73 -3.40
N GLY A 28 -6.49 -12.12 -4.41
CA GLY A 28 -5.98 -12.63 -5.68
C GLY A 28 -5.22 -11.61 -6.50
N GLU A 29 -5.37 -10.32 -6.19
CA GLU A 29 -4.69 -9.22 -6.88
C GLU A 29 -3.45 -8.74 -6.10
N LEU A 30 -3.01 -9.48 -5.09
CA LEU A 30 -1.92 -9.08 -4.22
C LEU A 30 -0.66 -8.66 -4.99
N ILE A 31 -0.24 -9.48 -5.97
CA ILE A 31 0.99 -9.19 -6.72
C ILE A 31 0.87 -7.88 -7.49
N ASN A 32 -0.28 -7.63 -8.11
CA ASN A 32 -0.52 -6.39 -8.84
C ASN A 32 -0.51 -5.18 -7.91
N ILE A 33 -1.10 -5.33 -6.73
CA ILE A 33 -1.12 -4.27 -5.72
C ILE A 33 0.29 -4.00 -5.20
N LEU A 34 1.08 -5.05 -4.96
CA LEU A 34 2.47 -4.90 -4.51
C LEU A 34 3.32 -4.19 -5.55
N HIS A 35 3.16 -4.52 -6.83
CA HIS A 35 3.88 -3.83 -7.90
C HIS A 35 3.53 -2.35 -7.96
N ALA A 36 2.26 -2.01 -7.82
CA ALA A 36 1.83 -0.63 -7.82
C ALA A 36 2.38 0.12 -6.60
N ALA A 37 2.34 -0.52 -5.43
CA ALA A 37 2.89 0.07 -4.21
C ALA A 37 4.38 0.32 -4.33
N GLN A 38 5.12 -0.61 -4.92
CA GLN A 38 6.55 -0.46 -5.16
C GLN A 38 6.83 0.72 -6.08
N GLY A 39 5.99 0.95 -7.09
CA GLY A 39 6.09 2.10 -7.96
C GLY A 39 5.83 3.42 -7.24
N ILE A 40 4.88 3.43 -6.30
CA ILE A 40 4.53 4.63 -5.54
C ILE A 40 5.62 4.99 -4.53
N PHE A 41 6.13 4.01 -3.79
CA PHE A 41 7.06 4.23 -2.68
C PHE A 41 8.53 4.00 -3.04
N GLY A 42 8.81 3.38 -4.18
CA GLY A 42 10.16 3.02 -4.59
C GLY A 42 10.66 1.71 -3.98
N TYR A 43 10.02 1.24 -2.95
CA TYR A 43 10.30 -0.04 -2.28
C TYR A 43 9.06 -0.41 -1.46
N LEU A 44 9.12 -1.53 -0.73
CA LEU A 44 7.98 -1.97 0.09
C LEU A 44 8.31 -1.89 1.58
N PRO A 45 8.11 -0.71 2.22
CA PRO A 45 8.29 -0.61 3.67
C PRO A 45 7.31 -1.51 4.40
N ARG A 46 7.67 -1.90 5.62
CA ARG A 46 6.81 -2.75 6.44
C ARG A 46 5.42 -2.14 6.66
N GLU A 47 5.37 -0.84 6.89
CA GLU A 47 4.11 -0.12 7.10
C GLU A 47 3.18 -0.26 5.91
N VAL A 48 3.74 -0.20 4.69
CA VAL A 48 2.96 -0.38 3.46
C VAL A 48 2.45 -1.81 3.37
N GLN A 49 3.29 -2.78 3.71
CA GLN A 49 2.88 -4.19 3.72
C GLN A 49 1.72 -4.42 4.69
N GLU A 50 1.79 -3.81 5.87
CA GLU A 50 0.73 -3.92 6.87
C GLU A 50 -0.59 -3.30 6.38
N ILE A 51 -0.52 -2.17 5.70
CA ILE A 51 -1.72 -1.53 5.13
C ILE A 51 -2.35 -2.44 4.09
N ILE A 52 -1.56 -3.00 3.20
CA ILE A 52 -2.06 -3.90 2.16
C ILE A 52 -2.69 -5.13 2.78
N ALA A 53 -2.00 -5.74 3.75
CA ALA A 53 -2.51 -6.93 4.43
C ALA A 53 -3.86 -6.65 5.10
N GLY A 54 -3.98 -5.49 5.75
CA GLY A 54 -5.23 -5.10 6.40
C GLY A 54 -6.37 -4.89 5.40
N ARG A 55 -6.08 -4.28 4.26
CA ARG A 55 -7.10 -4.02 3.23
C ARG A 55 -7.56 -5.32 2.56
N LEU A 56 -6.66 -6.26 2.38
CA LEU A 56 -6.96 -7.52 1.72
C LEU A 56 -7.40 -8.61 2.70
N HIS A 57 -7.40 -8.32 3.99
CA HIS A 57 -7.76 -9.26 5.05
C HIS A 57 -6.90 -10.53 5.02
N ILE A 58 -5.59 -10.35 4.81
CA ILE A 58 -4.62 -11.44 4.81
C ILE A 58 -3.52 -11.18 5.84
N PRO A 59 -2.82 -12.21 6.33
CA PRO A 59 -1.70 -12.00 7.24
C PRO A 59 -0.54 -11.27 6.56
N VAL A 60 0.16 -10.44 7.31
CA VAL A 60 1.34 -9.71 6.79
C VAL A 60 2.37 -10.68 6.23
N SER A 61 2.49 -11.85 6.82
CA SER A 61 3.44 -12.88 6.37
C SER A 61 3.18 -13.34 4.94
N LYS A 62 2.02 -13.06 4.37
CA LYS A 62 1.69 -13.41 2.99
C LYS A 62 2.02 -12.32 1.98
N VAL A 63 2.36 -11.14 2.47
CA VAL A 63 2.68 -10.00 1.61
C VAL A 63 4.14 -10.02 1.11
#